data_c07a7b02e4aacb4f3d5e80e88e68d99b
#
_entry.id   c07a7b02e4aacb4f3d5e80e88e68d99b
#
_cell.length_a   1.000
_cell.length_b   1.000
_cell.length_c   1.000
_cell.angle_alpha   90.00
_cell.angle_beta   90.00
_cell.angle_gamma   90.00
#
_symmetry.space_group_name_H-M   'P 1'
#
loop_
_entity.id
_entity.type
_entity.pdbx_description
1 polymer ?
#
loop_
_entity_poly.entity_id
_entity_poly.type
_entity_poly.pdbx_seq_one_letter_code
_entity_poly.pdbx_strand_id
1 'polypeptide(L)'
;PILSEQTLKNVIRKTMIHAEGLISYVYQGGEPTLRGLTFFEKAVEYQRHYNKHGIRVNNALQTNGYLLDDAWCKFFKENQFLIGLSIDGTKQLHDMYRHDKNGNPTFDRIKSAADLMDQYGVDYNILTVVTQNVAYHATEIYNYYKRQGWKYQQYIACLDPLGEIRGKSSFA
;
A
#
# COMPACT_ATOMS: atom_id res chain seq x y z
N PRO A 1 -7.59 4.05 16.30
CA PRO A 1 -9.02 3.92 15.99
C PRO A 1 -9.21 3.06 14.76
N ILE A 2 -10.16 2.12 14.81
CA ILE A 2 -10.46 1.23 13.69
C ILE A 2 -11.74 1.75 13.02
N LEU A 3 -11.72 1.95 11.70
CA LEU A 3 -12.88 2.35 10.92
C LEU A 3 -13.97 1.26 10.99
N SER A 4 -15.17 1.59 11.46
CA SER A 4 -16.29 0.63 11.52
C SER A 4 -16.90 0.41 10.13
N GLU A 5 -17.55 -0.74 9.93
CA GLU A 5 -18.29 -1.01 8.70
C GLU A 5 -19.39 0.03 8.44
N GLN A 6 -20.09 0.45 9.49
CA GLN A 6 -21.12 1.49 9.38
C GLN A 6 -20.54 2.84 8.92
N THR A 7 -19.35 3.20 9.40
CA THR A 7 -18.66 4.42 8.95
C THR A 7 -18.22 4.29 7.49
N LEU A 8 -17.64 3.15 7.10
CA LEU A 8 -17.28 2.84 5.72
C LEU A 8 -18.49 3.01 4.78
N LYS A 9 -19.62 2.36 5.12
CA LYS A 9 -20.86 2.47 4.36
C LYS A 9 -21.34 3.92 4.21
N ASN A 10 -21.31 4.70 5.30
CA ASN A 10 -21.73 6.10 5.27
C ASN A 10 -20.81 6.97 4.42
N VAL A 11 -19.48 6.76 4.51
CA VAL A 11 -18.50 7.47 3.68
C VAL A 11 -18.77 7.19 2.21
N ILE A 12 -18.84 5.91 1.81
CA ILE A 12 -19.08 5.53 0.42
C ILE A 12 -20.41 6.09 -0.08
N ARG A 13 -21.49 5.94 0.69
CA ARG A 13 -22.81 6.47 0.32
C ARG A 13 -22.79 7.98 0.08
N LYS A 14 -22.21 8.74 1.01
CA LYS A 14 -22.18 10.21 0.93
C LYS A 14 -21.29 10.71 -0.21
N THR A 15 -20.12 10.12 -0.39
CA THR A 15 -19.20 10.54 -1.47
C THR A 15 -19.72 10.15 -2.84
N MET A 16 -20.37 8.99 -2.96
CA MET A 16 -20.91 8.51 -4.23
C MET A 16 -22.08 9.38 -4.76
N ILE A 17 -22.91 9.95 -3.85
CA ILE A 17 -24.02 10.84 -4.22
C ILE A 17 -23.52 12.11 -4.92
N HIS A 18 -22.34 12.59 -4.55
CA HIS A 18 -21.78 13.86 -5.05
C HIS A 18 -20.69 13.66 -6.10
N ALA A 19 -20.38 12.39 -6.45
CA ALA A 19 -19.32 12.11 -7.40
C ALA A 19 -19.82 12.28 -8.85
N GLU A 20 -18.96 12.90 -9.67
CA GLU A 20 -19.21 13.11 -11.11
C GLU A 20 -18.04 12.51 -11.90
N GLY A 21 -18.37 11.68 -12.90
CA GLY A 21 -17.40 11.04 -13.81
C GLY A 21 -16.49 9.99 -13.15
N LEU A 22 -15.70 10.37 -12.16
CA LEU A 22 -14.72 9.50 -11.49
C LEU A 22 -14.67 9.75 -9.98
N ILE A 23 -14.56 8.67 -9.21
CA ILE A 23 -14.20 8.74 -7.79
C ILE A 23 -13.05 7.76 -7.48
N SER A 24 -12.13 8.17 -6.61
CA SER A 24 -11.02 7.31 -6.15
C SER A 24 -11.09 7.11 -4.63
N TYR A 25 -11.06 5.85 -4.21
CA TYR A 25 -10.94 5.46 -2.80
C TYR A 25 -9.52 4.96 -2.55
N VAL A 26 -8.81 5.62 -1.63
CA VAL A 26 -7.44 5.25 -1.25
C VAL A 26 -7.45 4.80 0.20
N TYR A 27 -7.09 3.54 0.44
CA TYR A 27 -7.02 2.94 1.77
C TYR A 27 -5.56 3.00 2.25
N GLN A 28 -5.29 3.83 3.25
CA GLN A 28 -3.96 3.96 3.86
C GLN A 28 -4.06 4.34 5.34
N GLY A 29 -2.93 4.29 6.04
CA GLY A 29 -2.82 4.64 7.45
C GLY A 29 -2.87 3.40 8.37
N GLY A 30 -1.89 3.29 9.28
CA GLY A 30 -1.61 2.05 9.97
C GLY A 30 -1.27 0.94 8.96
N GLU A 31 -1.85 -0.24 9.14
CA GLU A 31 -1.82 -1.31 8.14
C GLU A 31 -3.26 -1.70 7.76
N PRO A 32 -3.74 -1.32 6.57
CA PRO A 32 -5.14 -1.54 6.18
C PRO A 32 -5.53 -3.02 6.12
N THR A 33 -4.61 -3.93 5.75
CA THR A 33 -4.91 -5.36 5.64
C THR A 33 -5.28 -6.02 6.98
N LEU A 34 -4.94 -5.39 8.11
CA LEU A 34 -5.41 -5.81 9.44
C LEU A 34 -6.94 -5.76 9.61
N ARG A 35 -7.66 -5.07 8.70
CA ARG A 35 -9.13 -5.08 8.68
C ARG A 35 -9.70 -6.39 8.15
N GLY A 36 -8.86 -7.22 7.55
CA GLY A 36 -9.26 -8.45 6.89
C GLY A 36 -9.93 -8.20 5.53
N LEU A 37 -9.89 -9.21 4.67
CA LEU A 37 -10.39 -9.15 3.30
C LEU A 37 -11.87 -8.77 3.22
N THR A 38 -12.69 -9.34 4.12
CA THR A 38 -14.15 -9.10 4.15
C THR A 38 -14.53 -7.63 4.27
N PHE A 39 -13.70 -6.81 4.94
CA PHE A 39 -13.94 -5.37 5.01
C PHE A 39 -13.87 -4.70 3.61
N PHE A 40 -12.94 -5.13 2.78
CA PHE A 40 -12.76 -4.58 1.43
C PHE A 40 -13.79 -5.14 0.44
N GLU A 41 -14.21 -6.40 0.62
CA GLU A 41 -15.34 -6.97 -0.11
C GLU A 41 -16.61 -6.13 0.14
N LYS A 42 -16.88 -5.78 1.40
CA LYS A 42 -17.97 -4.87 1.77
C LYS A 42 -17.82 -3.48 1.18
N ALA A 43 -16.60 -2.94 1.14
CA ALA A 43 -16.36 -1.65 0.50
C ALA A 43 -16.78 -1.65 -0.98
N VAL A 44 -16.36 -2.67 -1.72
CA VAL A 44 -16.72 -2.83 -3.15
C VAL A 44 -18.22 -3.08 -3.32
N GLU A 45 -18.84 -3.88 -2.45
CA GLU A 45 -20.29 -4.09 -2.43
C GLU A 45 -21.05 -2.76 -2.27
N TYR A 46 -20.64 -1.91 -1.30
CA TYR A 46 -21.24 -0.60 -1.10
C TYR A 46 -20.98 0.35 -2.27
N GLN A 47 -19.79 0.35 -2.85
CA GLN A 47 -19.49 1.13 -4.05
C GLN A 47 -20.45 0.76 -5.18
N ARG A 48 -20.62 -0.52 -5.48
CA ARG A 48 -21.55 -1.02 -6.52
C ARG A 48 -23.00 -0.65 -6.20
N HIS A 49 -23.40 -0.83 -4.93
CA HIS A 49 -24.78 -0.54 -4.49
C HIS A 49 -25.15 0.94 -4.62
N TYR A 50 -24.25 1.86 -4.26
CA TYR A 50 -24.51 3.30 -4.26
C TYR A 50 -24.13 4.00 -5.58
N ASN A 51 -23.45 3.35 -6.48
CA ASN A 51 -23.10 3.90 -7.80
C ASN A 51 -24.30 3.85 -8.78
N LYS A 52 -25.28 4.71 -8.53
CA LYS A 52 -26.52 4.76 -9.35
C LYS A 52 -26.32 5.42 -10.71
N HIS A 53 -25.27 6.21 -10.86
CA HIS A 53 -24.96 6.97 -12.07
C HIS A 53 -23.89 6.29 -12.95
N GLY A 54 -23.40 5.10 -12.58
CA GLY A 54 -22.41 4.35 -13.34
C GLY A 54 -21.08 5.07 -13.49
N ILE A 55 -20.69 5.89 -12.49
CA ILE A 55 -19.40 6.60 -12.50
C ILE A 55 -18.24 5.62 -12.35
N ARG A 56 -17.09 6.00 -12.87
CA ARG A 56 -15.88 5.21 -12.73
C ARG A 56 -15.38 5.24 -11.27
N VAL A 57 -15.07 4.07 -10.72
CA VAL A 57 -14.52 3.93 -9.36
C VAL A 57 -13.13 3.34 -9.46
N ASN A 58 -12.14 4.05 -8.92
CA ASN A 58 -10.78 3.54 -8.74
C ASN A 58 -10.56 3.20 -7.27
N ASN A 59 -9.91 2.08 -7.01
CA ASN A 59 -9.51 1.68 -5.67
C ASN A 59 -7.98 1.55 -5.58
N ALA A 60 -7.39 2.10 -4.53
CA ALA A 60 -5.97 1.91 -4.22
C ALA A 60 -5.80 1.57 -2.75
N LEU A 61 -4.79 0.74 -2.44
CA LEU A 61 -4.48 0.32 -1.08
C LEU A 61 -2.97 0.36 -0.87
N GLN A 62 -2.52 1.05 0.18
CA GLN A 62 -1.12 1.04 0.61
C GLN A 62 -0.95 0.05 1.75
N THR A 63 0.00 -0.88 1.60
CA THR A 63 0.23 -1.95 2.58
C THR A 63 1.71 -2.28 2.73
N ASN A 64 2.06 -2.80 3.89
CA ASN A 64 3.36 -3.44 4.09
C ASN A 64 3.45 -4.83 3.42
N GLY A 65 2.36 -5.37 2.87
CA GLY A 65 2.33 -6.63 2.14
C GLY A 65 2.41 -7.91 3.00
N TYR A 66 2.58 -7.78 4.31
CA TYR A 66 2.87 -8.94 5.19
C TYR A 66 1.75 -9.98 5.22
N LEU A 67 0.50 -9.55 5.10
CA LEU A 67 -0.68 -10.43 5.16
C LEU A 67 -1.20 -10.86 3.78
N LEU A 68 -0.57 -10.41 2.69
CA LEU A 68 -1.06 -10.74 1.35
C LEU A 68 -0.87 -12.24 1.05
N ASP A 69 -1.93 -12.85 0.56
CA ASP A 69 -2.01 -14.24 0.12
C ASP A 69 -2.81 -14.34 -1.20
N ASP A 70 -3.07 -15.57 -1.65
CA ASP A 70 -3.82 -15.84 -2.87
C ASP A 70 -5.21 -15.19 -2.87
N ALA A 71 -5.92 -15.20 -1.73
CA ALA A 71 -7.25 -14.60 -1.62
C ALA A 71 -7.21 -13.09 -1.81
N TRP A 72 -6.22 -12.41 -1.22
CA TRP A 72 -5.99 -10.99 -1.42
C TRP A 72 -5.64 -10.67 -2.87
N CYS A 73 -4.70 -11.40 -3.48
CA CYS A 73 -4.28 -11.15 -4.86
C CYS A 73 -5.42 -11.35 -5.86
N LYS A 74 -6.21 -12.41 -5.68
CA LYS A 74 -7.42 -12.65 -6.48
C LYS A 74 -8.42 -11.50 -6.35
N PHE A 75 -8.72 -11.07 -5.12
CA PHE A 75 -9.62 -9.94 -4.86
C PHE A 75 -9.12 -8.65 -5.50
N PHE A 76 -7.84 -8.31 -5.37
CA PHE A 76 -7.25 -7.13 -5.98
C PHE A 76 -7.37 -7.15 -7.50
N LYS A 77 -7.07 -8.29 -8.11
CA LYS A 77 -7.18 -8.45 -9.57
C LYS A 77 -8.61 -8.29 -10.05
N GLU A 78 -9.56 -9.01 -9.43
CA GLU A 78 -10.97 -8.99 -9.82
C GLU A 78 -11.62 -7.61 -9.65
N ASN A 79 -11.16 -6.82 -8.69
CA ASN A 79 -11.70 -5.49 -8.37
C ASN A 79 -10.79 -4.34 -8.81
N GLN A 80 -9.74 -4.64 -9.60
CA GLN A 80 -8.84 -3.65 -10.22
C GLN A 80 -8.23 -2.68 -9.19
N PHE A 81 -7.79 -3.19 -8.05
CA PHE A 81 -7.06 -2.39 -7.07
C PHE A 81 -5.64 -2.08 -7.57
N LEU A 82 -5.20 -0.84 -7.35
CA LEU A 82 -3.80 -0.46 -7.44
C LEU A 82 -3.17 -0.59 -6.05
N ILE A 83 -2.12 -1.40 -5.94
CA ILE A 83 -1.46 -1.66 -4.66
C ILE A 83 -0.18 -0.85 -4.54
N GLY A 84 -0.04 -0.08 -3.47
CA GLY A 84 1.21 0.52 -3.04
C GLY A 84 1.91 -0.41 -2.06
N LEU A 85 2.93 -1.15 -2.52
CA LEU A 85 3.68 -2.09 -1.69
C LEU A 85 4.90 -1.42 -1.07
N SER A 86 4.98 -1.42 0.24
CA SER A 86 6.08 -0.79 0.96
C SER A 86 7.35 -1.65 0.95
N ILE A 87 8.37 -1.22 0.21
CA ILE A 87 9.71 -1.84 0.19
C ILE A 87 10.76 -0.74 0.23
N ASP A 88 11.68 -0.79 1.20
CA ASP A 88 12.71 0.24 1.36
C ASP A 88 14.09 -0.24 0.87
N GLY A 89 14.17 -0.49 -0.42
CA GLY A 89 15.44 -0.83 -1.10
C GLY A 89 15.77 -2.32 -1.12
N THR A 90 17.05 -2.63 -0.95
CA THR A 90 17.55 -4.01 -0.87
C THR A 90 17.13 -4.67 0.44
N LYS A 91 17.30 -6.00 0.52
CA LYS A 91 16.99 -6.75 1.75
C LYS A 91 17.63 -6.15 2.99
N GLN A 92 18.91 -5.80 2.90
CA GLN A 92 19.64 -5.24 4.03
C GLN A 92 19.05 -3.90 4.50
N LEU A 93 18.73 -3.02 3.56
CA LEU A 93 18.17 -1.70 3.88
C LEU A 93 16.75 -1.81 4.41
N HIS A 94 15.92 -2.66 3.80
CA HIS A 94 14.55 -2.89 4.24
C HIS A 94 14.52 -3.46 5.67
N ASP A 95 15.30 -4.50 5.93
CA ASP A 95 15.34 -5.20 7.22
C ASP A 95 16.04 -4.40 8.33
N MET A 96 16.64 -3.23 8.03
CA MET A 96 17.09 -2.28 9.06
C MET A 96 15.92 -1.66 9.83
N TYR A 97 14.82 -1.39 9.16
CA TYR A 97 13.74 -0.57 9.72
C TYR A 97 12.37 -1.28 9.75
N ARG A 98 12.21 -2.35 8.96
CA ARG A 98 10.93 -3.05 8.86
C ARG A 98 11.00 -4.45 9.43
N HIS A 99 10.37 -4.58 10.58
CA HIS A 99 10.30 -5.83 11.33
C HIS A 99 8.84 -6.22 11.60
N ASP A 100 8.62 -7.50 11.82
CA ASP A 100 7.34 -7.97 12.35
C ASP A 100 7.20 -7.63 13.85
N LYS A 101 6.05 -7.96 14.45
CA LYS A 101 5.79 -7.72 15.87
C LYS A 101 6.74 -8.45 16.84
N ASN A 102 7.48 -9.44 16.35
CA ASN A 102 8.45 -10.21 17.13
C ASN A 102 9.89 -9.74 16.87
N GLY A 103 10.09 -8.69 16.06
CA GLY A 103 11.40 -8.16 15.69
C GLY A 103 12.10 -8.93 14.57
N ASN A 104 11.41 -9.82 13.86
CA ASN A 104 12.00 -10.54 12.73
C ASN A 104 11.99 -9.69 11.45
N PRO A 105 13.02 -9.83 10.60
CA PRO A 105 13.07 -9.15 9.29
C PRO A 105 11.90 -9.58 8.40
N THR A 106 11.42 -8.65 7.56
CA THR A 106 10.20 -8.87 6.78
C THR A 106 10.41 -8.95 5.28
N PHE A 107 11.60 -8.63 4.77
CA PHE A 107 11.86 -8.50 3.34
C PHE A 107 11.44 -9.72 2.52
N ASP A 108 11.86 -10.93 2.92
CA ASP A 108 11.59 -12.15 2.17
C ASP A 108 10.08 -12.43 2.06
N ARG A 109 9.33 -12.13 3.12
CA ARG A 109 7.87 -12.25 3.13
C ARG A 109 7.22 -11.25 2.18
N ILE A 110 7.70 -10.01 2.16
CA ILE A 110 7.15 -8.95 1.30
C ILE A 110 7.52 -9.21 -0.16
N LYS A 111 8.75 -9.69 -0.42
CA LYS A 111 9.14 -10.09 -1.77
C LYS A 111 8.25 -11.22 -2.30
N SER A 112 7.96 -12.24 -1.48
CA SER A 112 7.03 -13.30 -1.87
C SER A 112 5.63 -12.77 -2.17
N ALA A 113 5.17 -11.74 -1.46
CA ALA A 113 3.89 -11.08 -1.77
C ALA A 113 3.94 -10.34 -3.12
N ALA A 114 5.07 -9.69 -3.47
CA ALA A 114 5.25 -9.10 -4.79
C ALA A 114 5.23 -10.15 -5.90
N ASP A 115 5.97 -11.25 -5.73
CA ASP A 115 6.00 -12.37 -6.68
C ASP A 115 4.58 -12.97 -6.89
N LEU A 116 3.79 -13.04 -5.83
CA LEU A 116 2.42 -13.52 -5.88
C LEU A 116 1.51 -12.52 -6.65
N MET A 117 1.65 -11.23 -6.39
CA MET A 117 0.93 -10.20 -7.15
C MET A 117 1.25 -10.25 -8.65
N ASP A 118 2.53 -10.50 -9.02
CA ASP A 118 2.94 -10.70 -10.42
C ASP A 118 2.24 -11.92 -11.03
N GLN A 119 2.16 -13.05 -10.31
CA GLN A 119 1.48 -14.27 -10.76
C GLN A 119 -0.02 -14.04 -11.04
N TYR A 120 -0.68 -13.24 -10.21
CA TYR A 120 -2.10 -12.89 -10.38
C TYR A 120 -2.32 -11.72 -11.35
N GLY A 121 -1.25 -11.06 -11.80
CA GLY A 121 -1.32 -9.87 -12.64
C GLY A 121 -1.99 -8.68 -11.95
N VAL A 122 -1.76 -8.52 -10.66
CA VAL A 122 -2.21 -7.37 -9.88
C VAL A 122 -1.36 -6.16 -10.22
N ASP A 123 -1.98 -5.00 -10.41
CA ASP A 123 -1.25 -3.75 -10.63
C ASP A 123 -0.71 -3.21 -9.30
N TYR A 124 0.60 -3.00 -9.22
CA TYR A 124 1.21 -2.41 -8.02
C TYR A 124 2.41 -1.52 -8.34
N ASN A 125 2.71 -0.63 -7.41
CA ASN A 125 3.93 0.17 -7.38
C ASN A 125 4.67 -0.04 -6.06
N ILE A 126 5.99 0.09 -6.11
CA ILE A 126 6.84 0.05 -4.91
C ILE A 126 6.84 1.43 -4.27
N LEU A 127 6.57 1.48 -2.97
CA LEU A 127 6.67 2.68 -2.14
C LEU A 127 7.91 2.56 -1.26
N THR A 128 8.88 3.45 -1.46
CA THR A 128 10.14 3.47 -0.72
C THR A 128 10.23 4.72 0.13
N VAL A 129 10.38 4.56 1.44
CA VAL A 129 10.71 5.66 2.32
C VAL A 129 12.20 5.95 2.21
N VAL A 130 12.53 7.17 1.81
CA VAL A 130 13.91 7.61 1.62
C VAL A 130 14.44 8.14 2.95
N THR A 131 15.04 7.25 3.74
CA THR A 131 15.88 7.61 4.88
C THR A 131 17.27 8.02 4.41
N GLN A 132 18.11 8.54 5.29
CA GLN A 132 19.50 8.87 4.97
C GLN A 132 20.25 7.66 4.38
N ASN A 133 20.10 6.47 4.97
CA ASN A 133 20.73 5.25 4.46
C ASN A 133 20.21 4.86 3.08
N VAL A 134 18.91 4.97 2.84
CA VAL A 134 18.31 4.70 1.52
C VAL A 134 18.83 5.70 0.48
N ALA A 135 18.97 6.98 0.85
CA ALA A 135 19.49 8.02 -0.04
C ALA A 135 20.93 7.75 -0.50
N TYR A 136 21.81 7.32 0.40
CA TYR A 136 23.19 6.97 0.05
C TYR A 136 23.29 5.76 -0.90
N HIS A 137 22.30 4.90 -0.93
CA HIS A 137 22.25 3.70 -1.77
C HIS A 137 21.30 3.83 -2.97
N ALA A 138 20.89 5.04 -3.34
CA ALA A 138 19.86 5.28 -4.37
C ALA A 138 20.12 4.57 -5.70
N THR A 139 21.37 4.60 -6.22
CA THR A 139 21.74 3.92 -7.47
C THR A 139 21.64 2.39 -7.35
N GLU A 140 22.07 1.84 -6.22
CA GLU A 140 22.00 0.40 -5.92
C GLU A 140 20.53 -0.06 -5.87
N ILE A 141 19.69 0.68 -5.16
CA ILE A 141 18.26 0.40 -5.00
C ILE A 141 17.55 0.45 -6.35
N TYR A 142 17.78 1.51 -7.13
CA TYR A 142 17.19 1.65 -8.46
C TYR A 142 17.56 0.46 -9.36
N ASN A 143 18.84 0.08 -9.40
CA ASN A 143 19.30 -1.05 -10.18
C ASN A 143 18.76 -2.38 -9.66
N TYR A 144 18.60 -2.52 -8.34
CA TYR A 144 17.96 -3.68 -7.72
C TYR A 144 16.50 -3.80 -8.15
N TYR A 145 15.69 -2.76 -8.02
CA TYR A 145 14.27 -2.75 -8.43
C TYR A 145 14.12 -3.05 -9.92
N LYS A 146 14.99 -2.50 -10.75
CA LYS A 146 15.01 -2.78 -12.18
C LYS A 146 15.25 -4.26 -12.48
N ARG A 147 16.18 -4.92 -11.77
CA ARG A 147 16.42 -6.37 -11.91
C ARG A 147 15.25 -7.23 -11.42
N GLN A 148 14.49 -6.74 -10.44
CA GLN A 148 13.26 -7.41 -9.98
C GLN A 148 12.06 -7.21 -10.93
N GLY A 149 12.20 -6.36 -11.96
CA GLY A 149 11.08 -6.02 -12.85
C GLY A 149 10.08 -5.03 -12.25
N TRP A 150 10.38 -4.43 -11.12
CA TRP A 150 9.53 -3.45 -10.44
C TRP A 150 9.61 -2.09 -11.16
N LYS A 151 8.74 -1.91 -12.15
CA LYS A 151 8.78 -0.77 -13.07
C LYS A 151 8.25 0.51 -12.45
N TYR A 152 7.26 0.42 -11.57
CA TYR A 152 6.59 1.57 -10.98
C TYR A 152 7.10 1.78 -9.55
N GLN A 153 7.73 2.92 -9.33
CA GLN A 153 8.43 3.22 -8.08
C GLN A 153 8.06 4.63 -7.63
N GLN A 154 7.75 4.76 -6.36
CA GLN A 154 7.49 6.04 -5.71
C GLN A 154 8.42 6.18 -4.50
N TYR A 155 9.14 7.29 -4.46
CA TYR A 155 10.08 7.60 -3.39
C TYR A 155 9.50 8.70 -2.51
N ILE A 156 9.41 8.42 -1.20
CA ILE A 156 8.77 9.28 -0.20
C ILE A 156 9.84 9.72 0.79
N ALA A 157 10.11 11.03 0.87
CA ALA A 157 11.10 11.54 1.81
C ALA A 157 10.69 11.22 3.26
N CYS A 158 11.63 10.66 4.03
CA CYS A 158 11.47 10.56 5.47
C CYS A 158 11.66 11.94 6.08
N LEU A 159 10.70 12.37 6.88
CA LEU A 159 10.74 13.67 7.55
C LEU A 159 11.02 13.49 9.02
N ASP A 160 11.77 14.42 9.58
CA ASP A 160 11.92 14.52 11.04
C ASP A 160 10.55 14.76 11.70
N PRO A 161 10.37 14.33 12.97
CA PRO A 161 9.17 14.65 13.72
C PRO A 161 8.91 16.16 13.79
N LEU A 162 7.64 16.56 13.72
CA LEU A 162 7.26 17.96 13.74
C LEU A 162 7.74 18.63 15.05
N GLY A 163 8.51 19.72 14.92
CA GLY A 163 9.04 20.50 16.05
C GLY A 163 10.42 20.05 16.51
N GLU A 164 11.02 19.03 15.93
CA GLU A 164 12.42 18.66 16.20
C GLU A 164 13.41 19.42 15.28
N ILE A 165 14.68 19.43 15.71
CA ILE A 165 15.75 20.06 14.92
C ILE A 165 16.01 19.19 13.69
N ARG A 166 15.97 19.80 12.50
CA ARG A 166 16.21 19.13 11.22
C ARG A 166 17.55 18.39 11.20
N GLY A 167 17.54 17.17 10.69
CA GLY A 167 18.71 16.31 10.56
C GLY A 167 19.17 15.65 11.88
N LYS A 168 18.38 15.73 12.95
CA LYS A 168 18.65 15.01 14.21
C LYS A 168 18.07 13.62 14.26
N SER A 169 17.06 13.33 13.47
CA SER A 169 16.52 11.98 13.36
C SER A 169 17.52 11.08 12.63
N SER A 170 17.80 9.91 13.20
CA SER A 170 18.61 8.88 12.51
C SER A 170 17.90 8.31 11.26
N PHE A 171 16.69 8.76 10.98
CA PHE A 171 15.88 8.31 9.87
C PHE A 171 15.80 9.32 8.71
N ALA A 172 15.95 10.61 8.98
CA ALA A 172 15.86 11.65 7.96
C ALA A 172 17.24 12.14 7.49
#